data_b8249dde437c5cbaf158467a2f2dda97
#
_entry.id   b8249dde437c5cbaf158467a2f2dda97
#
_cell.length_a   1.000
_cell.length_b   1.000
_cell.length_c   1.000
_cell.angle_alpha   90.00
_cell.angle_beta   90.00
_cell.angle_gamma   90.00
#
_symmetry.space_group_name_H-M   'P 1'
#
loop_
_entity.id
_entity.type
_entity.pdbx_description
1 polymer ?
#
loop_
_entity_poly.entity_id
_entity_poly.type
_entity_poly.pdbx_seq_one_letter_code
_entity_poly.pdbx_strand_id
1 'polypeptide(L)'
;MKTLVINLPKRKDRLSEFKLLNDDYISYELFKAVDGYEIDYDYLLSQQFDIEHKWIDPILNTRLTKGEVGCFLSHWRIWEECVRIDEPILILEDDAIITDNFSYDELYRMKREGYNFIYLGWKEMEESVPIDDKFVKPVYPYWTLSYMVTPESARILLNDYARKHIVPVDEYLPKCLDKLKVCAYKENVVLPRDRKDGGSDVLAKSRYDYFIDFHSSVGTVATDPDKARYLFYSATKKQAQIVNLGKGVKWEGGTMKGQGGGHKINLVKEYLKDKRDSDVFIFLDGYDTFLTDSTDEIISRYMEFSQDIVFSSERFCWPDEGLASDLRATNVNQNTPYQYLNSGMYIGRVGALKKLFEKPIENWDDDQLYVQKEYLTGNHSIACDVESYIFSCHEPEVRKKGHQLYNPITQCFSCAYHGNGGESAKSKLEELYQKFYKEPTIVYNTSQDFDILQNDILLIDFMSDDMCKKMIQLSEINKEYFKSLSYDKVKGQELRLKEIGLFDEIEEHWNTNVYPIVYKHWKPCHMWGMRDAFIIKYEMNMQRDLPLHNDASLVTGSVKLNDDYQGGMLVFPRQDFHNQDIPIGKCLLFPGQCTHGHLSAPIVHGTKYSLTIWSQRYEGDVI
;
A
#
# COMPACT_ATOMS: atom_id res chain seq x y z
N MET A 1 -37.24 -20.95 11.97
CA MET A 1 -36.01 -20.16 12.25
C MET A 1 -34.98 -20.51 11.19
N LYS A 2 -34.50 -19.53 10.48
CA LYS A 2 -33.46 -19.67 9.47
C LYS A 2 -32.09 -19.75 10.13
N THR A 3 -31.19 -20.58 9.59
CA THR A 3 -29.80 -20.68 10.06
C THR A 3 -28.87 -20.21 8.97
N LEU A 4 -27.98 -19.27 9.26
CA LEU A 4 -27.01 -18.69 8.34
C LEU A 4 -25.59 -18.93 8.83
N VAL A 5 -24.71 -19.37 7.94
CA VAL A 5 -23.27 -19.51 8.18
C VAL A 5 -22.52 -18.42 7.42
N ILE A 6 -21.83 -17.55 8.13
CA ILE A 6 -21.02 -16.47 7.58
C ILE A 6 -19.71 -17.06 7.05
N ASN A 7 -19.46 -16.95 5.74
CA ASN A 7 -18.22 -17.42 5.15
C ASN A 7 -17.73 -16.48 4.05
N LEU A 8 -16.43 -16.17 4.07
CA LEU A 8 -15.76 -15.48 2.97
C LEU A 8 -15.58 -16.45 1.79
N PRO A 9 -16.04 -16.13 0.56
CA PRO A 9 -15.95 -17.02 -0.59
C PRO A 9 -14.54 -17.51 -0.92
N LYS A 10 -13.51 -16.74 -0.56
CA LYS A 10 -12.11 -17.11 -0.70
C LYS A 10 -11.65 -18.17 0.32
N ARG A 11 -12.35 -18.33 1.46
CA ARG A 11 -12.05 -19.29 2.52
C ARG A 11 -12.77 -20.62 2.32
N LYS A 12 -12.51 -21.23 1.17
CA LYS A 12 -13.04 -22.59 0.84
C LYS A 12 -12.54 -23.65 1.80
N ASP A 13 -11.35 -23.47 2.35
CA ASP A 13 -10.74 -24.28 3.38
C ASP A 13 -11.63 -24.37 4.62
N ARG A 14 -12.00 -23.21 5.18
CA ARG A 14 -12.89 -23.12 6.36
C ARG A 14 -14.27 -23.71 6.07
N LEU A 15 -14.85 -23.38 4.91
CA LEU A 15 -16.15 -23.92 4.55
C LEU A 15 -16.14 -25.45 4.43
N SER A 16 -15.10 -26.03 3.85
CA SER A 16 -15.00 -27.50 3.73
C SER A 16 -14.91 -28.17 5.09
N GLU A 17 -14.18 -27.58 6.02
CA GLU A 17 -14.04 -28.08 7.37
C GLU A 17 -15.32 -27.88 8.18
N PHE A 18 -15.97 -26.70 8.07
CA PHE A 18 -17.27 -26.44 8.69
C PHE A 18 -18.30 -27.52 8.26
N LYS A 19 -18.36 -27.85 6.97
CA LYS A 19 -19.25 -28.89 6.44
C LYS A 19 -18.96 -30.24 7.06
N LEU A 20 -17.67 -30.65 7.10
CA LEU A 20 -17.25 -31.92 7.66
C LEU A 20 -17.69 -32.08 9.13
N LEU A 21 -17.67 -31.00 9.90
CA LEU A 21 -17.94 -31.01 11.33
C LEU A 21 -19.41 -30.82 11.68
N ASN A 22 -20.22 -30.21 10.82
CA ASN A 22 -21.55 -29.71 11.21
C ASN A 22 -22.71 -30.17 10.31
N ASP A 23 -22.48 -30.72 9.11
CA ASP A 23 -23.57 -31.07 8.17
C ASP A 23 -24.56 -32.10 8.73
N ASP A 24 -24.12 -32.95 9.68
CA ASP A 24 -24.96 -33.95 10.36
C ASP A 24 -25.82 -33.35 11.49
N TYR A 25 -25.50 -32.13 11.95
CA TYR A 25 -26.16 -31.50 13.11
C TYR A 25 -27.24 -30.49 12.72
N ILE A 26 -27.03 -29.72 11.64
CA ILE A 26 -27.92 -28.64 11.26
C ILE A 26 -28.07 -28.49 9.74
N SER A 27 -29.26 -27.96 9.34
CA SER A 27 -29.47 -27.43 7.99
C SER A 27 -29.29 -25.92 8.01
N TYR A 28 -28.49 -25.39 7.08
CA TYR A 28 -28.13 -23.99 7.00
C TYR A 28 -28.03 -23.48 5.57
N GLU A 29 -28.05 -22.17 5.42
CA GLU A 29 -27.72 -21.46 4.18
C GLU A 29 -26.40 -20.72 4.37
N LEU A 30 -25.58 -20.68 3.30
CA LEU A 30 -24.36 -19.88 3.33
C LEU A 30 -24.69 -18.41 3.13
N PHE A 31 -24.19 -17.58 4.04
CA PHE A 31 -24.21 -16.15 3.90
C PHE A 31 -22.84 -15.66 3.41
N LYS A 32 -22.81 -14.99 2.22
CA LYS A 32 -21.57 -14.43 1.68
C LYS A 32 -21.11 -13.27 2.57
N ALA A 33 -20.06 -13.51 3.33
CA ALA A 33 -19.45 -12.48 4.16
C ALA A 33 -18.94 -11.30 3.33
N VAL A 34 -18.94 -10.13 3.95
CA VAL A 34 -18.35 -8.92 3.40
C VAL A 34 -16.84 -9.01 3.54
N ASP A 35 -16.11 -8.93 2.44
CA ASP A 35 -14.65 -8.85 2.48
C ASP A 35 -14.22 -7.41 2.73
N GLY A 36 -13.74 -7.10 3.93
CA GLY A 36 -13.30 -5.76 4.29
C GLY A 36 -12.09 -5.27 3.48
N TYR A 37 -11.34 -6.16 2.82
CA TYR A 37 -10.26 -5.79 1.91
C TYR A 37 -10.75 -5.30 0.54
N GLU A 38 -12.02 -5.57 0.19
CA GLU A 38 -12.68 -5.05 -1.02
C GLU A 38 -13.43 -3.74 -0.77
N ILE A 39 -13.37 -3.20 0.46
CA ILE A 39 -14.09 -1.98 0.88
C ILE A 39 -13.08 -0.88 1.16
N ASP A 40 -13.22 0.24 0.47
CA ASP A 40 -12.57 1.49 0.82
C ASP A 40 -13.51 2.44 1.61
N TYR A 41 -12.95 3.54 2.08
CA TYR A 41 -13.70 4.49 2.89
C TYR A 41 -14.80 5.21 2.09
N ASP A 42 -14.58 5.50 0.81
CA ASP A 42 -15.58 6.14 -0.05
C ASP A 42 -16.79 5.22 -0.28
N TYR A 43 -16.55 3.93 -0.49
CA TYR A 43 -17.63 2.95 -0.55
C TYR A 43 -18.43 2.93 0.75
N LEU A 44 -17.76 2.90 1.90
CA LEU A 44 -18.40 2.88 3.22
C LEU A 44 -19.31 4.11 3.39
N LEU A 45 -18.79 5.31 3.10
CA LEU A 45 -19.55 6.55 3.15
C LEU A 45 -20.72 6.57 2.16
N SER A 46 -20.54 6.04 0.94
CA SER A 46 -21.60 5.96 -0.07
C SER A 46 -22.80 5.12 0.40
N GLN A 47 -22.53 4.11 1.24
CA GLN A 47 -23.54 3.29 1.90
C GLN A 47 -24.07 3.92 3.18
N GLN A 48 -23.70 5.17 3.47
CA GLN A 48 -24.06 5.94 4.67
C GLN A 48 -23.53 5.34 5.99
N PHE A 49 -22.47 4.55 5.92
CA PHE A 49 -21.73 4.08 7.08
C PHE A 49 -20.54 5.01 7.37
N ASP A 50 -20.10 4.98 8.62
CA ASP A 50 -18.85 5.60 9.06
C ASP A 50 -18.28 4.80 10.24
N ILE A 51 -17.01 4.99 10.55
CA ILE A 51 -16.36 4.27 11.64
C ILE A 51 -16.17 5.18 12.87
N GLU A 52 -15.92 4.57 14.02
CA GLU A 52 -15.46 5.30 15.21
C GLU A 52 -13.97 5.62 15.07
N HIS A 53 -13.64 6.78 14.52
CA HIS A 53 -12.28 7.20 14.17
C HIS A 53 -11.25 7.17 15.31
N LYS A 54 -11.75 7.26 16.56
CA LYS A 54 -10.90 7.26 17.76
C LYS A 54 -10.87 5.91 18.47
N TRP A 55 -11.51 4.91 17.88
CA TRP A 55 -11.51 3.60 18.49
C TRP A 55 -10.11 2.96 18.44
N ILE A 56 -9.70 2.47 19.60
CA ILE A 56 -8.48 1.69 19.79
C ILE A 56 -8.88 0.44 20.55
N ASP A 57 -8.40 -0.71 20.09
CA ASP A 57 -8.63 -1.99 20.77
C ASP A 57 -8.07 -1.92 22.19
N PRO A 58 -8.90 -2.15 23.21
CA PRO A 58 -8.49 -2.00 24.61
C PRO A 58 -7.49 -3.06 25.07
N ILE A 59 -7.36 -4.18 24.34
CA ILE A 59 -6.48 -5.30 24.67
C ILE A 59 -5.19 -5.25 23.84
N LEU A 60 -5.33 -5.06 22.53
CA LEU A 60 -4.22 -5.09 21.58
C LEU A 60 -3.59 -3.73 21.33
N ASN A 61 -4.26 -2.65 21.75
CA ASN A 61 -3.86 -1.26 21.51
C ASN A 61 -3.66 -0.96 20.01
N THR A 62 -4.54 -1.50 19.17
CA THR A 62 -4.51 -1.36 17.70
C THR A 62 -5.75 -0.64 17.18
N ARG A 63 -5.65 -0.07 15.99
CA ARG A 63 -6.76 0.56 15.28
C ARG A 63 -7.65 -0.50 14.63
N LEU A 64 -8.85 -0.08 14.21
CA LEU A 64 -9.82 -0.92 13.51
C LEU A 64 -9.21 -1.52 12.22
N THR A 65 -9.38 -2.82 12.04
CA THR A 65 -8.88 -3.54 10.88
C THR A 65 -9.92 -3.63 9.75
N LYS A 66 -9.46 -3.89 8.54
CA LYS A 66 -10.34 -4.20 7.40
C LYS A 66 -11.21 -5.42 7.67
N GLY A 67 -10.64 -6.45 8.32
CA GLY A 67 -11.37 -7.66 8.69
C GLY A 67 -12.50 -7.37 9.67
N GLU A 68 -12.28 -6.53 10.69
CA GLU A 68 -13.30 -6.13 11.67
C GLU A 68 -14.44 -5.33 11.03
N VAL A 69 -14.13 -4.40 10.11
CA VAL A 69 -15.16 -3.68 9.33
C VAL A 69 -15.98 -4.67 8.49
N GLY A 70 -15.34 -5.60 7.80
CA GLY A 70 -16.03 -6.64 7.01
C GLY A 70 -16.92 -7.53 7.87
N CYS A 71 -16.42 -7.92 9.05
CA CYS A 71 -17.17 -8.70 10.04
C CYS A 71 -18.42 -7.94 10.50
N PHE A 72 -18.27 -6.70 10.97
CA PHE A 72 -19.40 -5.86 11.39
C PHE A 72 -20.46 -5.72 10.29
N LEU A 73 -20.07 -5.42 9.06
CA LEU A 73 -20.98 -5.28 7.93
C LEU A 73 -21.67 -6.60 7.55
N SER A 74 -21.01 -7.74 7.75
CA SER A 74 -21.61 -9.06 7.53
C SER A 74 -22.75 -9.30 8.52
N HIS A 75 -22.51 -9.05 9.80
CA HIS A 75 -23.55 -9.16 10.84
C HIS A 75 -24.67 -8.13 10.63
N TRP A 76 -24.34 -6.88 10.28
CA TRP A 76 -25.32 -5.84 9.97
C TRP A 76 -26.30 -6.29 8.86
N ARG A 77 -25.80 -6.82 7.77
CA ARG A 77 -26.64 -7.31 6.66
C ARG A 77 -27.52 -8.50 7.07
N ILE A 78 -27.05 -9.34 7.99
CA ILE A 78 -27.89 -10.45 8.52
C ILE A 78 -28.98 -9.89 9.44
N TRP A 79 -28.71 -8.86 10.21
CA TRP A 79 -29.76 -8.19 11.01
C TRP A 79 -30.82 -7.52 10.10
N GLU A 80 -30.40 -6.90 9.00
CA GLU A 80 -31.34 -6.39 7.98
C GLU A 80 -32.19 -7.51 7.38
N GLU A 81 -31.58 -8.65 7.06
CA GLU A 81 -32.29 -9.83 6.55
C GLU A 81 -33.28 -10.37 7.60
N CYS A 82 -32.90 -10.43 8.88
CA CYS A 82 -33.76 -10.86 9.98
C CYS A 82 -35.02 -9.99 10.08
N VAL A 83 -34.86 -8.67 9.97
CA VAL A 83 -35.99 -7.73 9.94
C VAL A 83 -36.84 -7.90 8.69
N ARG A 84 -36.21 -8.13 7.53
CA ARG A 84 -36.87 -8.28 6.22
C ARG A 84 -37.78 -9.51 6.17
N ILE A 85 -37.29 -10.66 6.67
CA ILE A 85 -38.07 -11.92 6.67
C ILE A 85 -39.03 -12.03 7.83
N ASP A 86 -38.92 -11.16 8.84
CA ASP A 86 -39.64 -11.14 10.09
C ASP A 86 -39.60 -12.48 10.85
N GLU A 87 -38.47 -13.19 10.79
CA GLU A 87 -38.23 -14.46 11.48
C GLU A 87 -36.88 -14.43 12.21
N PRO A 88 -36.75 -15.15 13.35
CA PRO A 88 -35.46 -15.31 14.01
C PRO A 88 -34.43 -16.00 13.10
N ILE A 89 -33.19 -15.55 13.21
CA ILE A 89 -32.04 -16.14 12.54
C ILE A 89 -31.04 -16.66 13.56
N LEU A 90 -30.60 -17.91 13.38
CA LEU A 90 -29.43 -18.45 14.03
C LEU A 90 -28.21 -18.13 13.15
N ILE A 91 -27.22 -17.49 13.72
CA ILE A 91 -25.99 -17.08 13.05
C ILE A 91 -24.83 -17.92 13.56
N LEU A 92 -23.99 -18.42 12.64
CA LEU A 92 -22.75 -19.11 12.93
C LEU A 92 -21.61 -18.51 12.08
N GLU A 93 -20.43 -18.43 12.64
CA GLU A 93 -19.21 -18.19 11.88
C GLU A 93 -18.66 -19.49 11.29
N ASP A 94 -17.81 -19.40 10.27
CA ASP A 94 -17.29 -20.57 9.55
C ASP A 94 -16.20 -21.38 10.32
N ASP A 95 -15.89 -20.97 11.54
CA ASP A 95 -15.04 -21.69 12.49
C ASP A 95 -15.81 -22.24 13.70
N ALA A 96 -17.13 -22.27 13.63
CA ALA A 96 -18.01 -22.83 14.65
C ALA A 96 -18.07 -24.37 14.56
N ILE A 97 -18.05 -25.03 15.71
CA ILE A 97 -18.27 -26.48 15.87
C ILE A 97 -19.49 -26.66 16.75
N ILE A 98 -20.52 -27.32 16.23
CA ILE A 98 -21.75 -27.63 16.96
C ILE A 98 -21.55 -28.88 17.80
N THR A 99 -21.96 -28.84 19.05
CA THR A 99 -21.86 -29.99 19.96
C THR A 99 -23.18 -30.77 20.05
N ASP A 100 -23.13 -31.99 20.56
CA ASP A 100 -24.31 -32.85 20.79
C ASP A 100 -25.34 -32.23 21.76
N ASN A 101 -24.94 -31.20 22.51
CA ASN A 101 -25.81 -30.50 23.45
C ASN A 101 -26.64 -29.39 22.79
N PHE A 102 -26.43 -29.11 21.48
CA PHE A 102 -27.22 -28.14 20.75
C PHE A 102 -28.68 -28.58 20.57
N SER A 103 -29.64 -27.69 20.79
CA SER A 103 -31.06 -27.98 20.61
C SER A 103 -31.86 -26.76 20.18
N TYR A 104 -32.56 -26.89 19.05
CA TYR A 104 -33.54 -25.87 18.61
C TYR A 104 -34.69 -25.68 19.63
N ASP A 105 -35.10 -26.75 20.31
CA ASP A 105 -36.20 -26.67 21.29
C ASP A 105 -35.86 -25.74 22.46
N GLU A 106 -34.61 -25.75 22.91
CA GLU A 106 -34.14 -24.82 23.96
C GLU A 106 -34.13 -23.38 23.46
N LEU A 107 -33.74 -23.11 22.23
CA LEU A 107 -33.80 -21.76 21.65
C LEU A 107 -35.26 -21.27 21.55
N TYR A 108 -36.18 -22.15 21.13
CA TYR A 108 -37.62 -21.83 21.10
C TYR A 108 -38.21 -21.66 22.50
N ARG A 109 -37.71 -22.42 23.50
CA ARG A 109 -38.11 -22.24 24.90
C ARG A 109 -37.72 -20.85 25.39
N MET A 110 -36.47 -20.45 25.27
CA MET A 110 -35.97 -19.14 25.71
C MET A 110 -36.65 -18.00 24.97
N LYS A 111 -36.91 -18.16 23.68
CA LYS A 111 -37.69 -17.17 22.91
C LYS A 111 -39.12 -17.01 23.47
N ARG A 112 -39.80 -18.13 23.83
CA ARG A 112 -41.14 -18.07 24.45
C ARG A 112 -41.12 -17.39 25.82
N GLU A 113 -40.03 -17.50 26.57
CA GLU A 113 -39.78 -16.79 27.82
C GLU A 113 -39.45 -15.29 27.62
N GLY A 114 -39.41 -14.87 26.32
CA GLY A 114 -39.25 -13.48 25.88
C GLY A 114 -37.81 -13.07 25.66
N TYR A 115 -36.85 -13.97 25.70
CA TYR A 115 -35.46 -13.64 25.29
C TYR A 115 -35.39 -13.42 23.77
N ASN A 116 -34.81 -12.30 23.39
CA ASN A 116 -34.78 -11.87 21.98
C ASN A 116 -33.36 -11.93 21.36
N PHE A 117 -32.34 -12.21 22.18
CA PHE A 117 -30.97 -12.45 21.77
C PHE A 117 -30.35 -13.57 22.63
N ILE A 118 -29.79 -14.61 22.01
CA ILE A 118 -29.29 -15.80 22.72
C ILE A 118 -27.92 -16.15 22.22
N TYR A 119 -26.88 -16.11 23.05
CA TYR A 119 -25.54 -16.59 22.73
C TYR A 119 -25.44 -18.11 22.87
N LEU A 120 -24.84 -18.77 21.86
CA LEU A 120 -24.59 -20.23 21.84
C LEU A 120 -23.10 -20.56 21.94
N GLY A 121 -22.26 -19.70 21.35
CA GLY A 121 -20.81 -19.79 21.40
C GLY A 121 -20.22 -18.42 21.69
N TRP A 122 -19.70 -18.22 22.90
CA TRP A 122 -19.24 -16.93 23.40
C TRP A 122 -18.14 -17.11 24.46
N LYS A 123 -17.47 -16.03 24.80
CA LYS A 123 -16.45 -15.98 25.85
C LYS A 123 -16.93 -15.07 26.97
N GLU A 124 -16.94 -15.57 28.19
CA GLU A 124 -17.24 -14.77 29.38
C GLU A 124 -16.02 -13.92 29.76
N MET A 125 -16.19 -12.60 29.76
CA MET A 125 -15.13 -11.66 30.18
C MET A 125 -15.38 -11.13 31.60
N GLU A 126 -16.65 -11.08 32.03
CA GLU A 126 -17.08 -10.74 33.39
C GLU A 126 -18.11 -11.75 33.86
N GLU A 127 -18.15 -12.01 35.18
CA GLU A 127 -19.01 -13.02 35.80
C GLU A 127 -20.49 -12.76 35.50
N SER A 128 -21.15 -13.75 34.93
CA SER A 128 -22.55 -13.71 34.51
C SER A 128 -23.50 -14.07 35.62
N VAL A 129 -24.76 -13.64 35.53
CA VAL A 129 -25.80 -13.92 36.50
C VAL A 129 -26.58 -15.19 36.07
N PRO A 130 -26.70 -16.24 36.91
CA PRO A 130 -27.48 -17.42 36.58
C PRO A 130 -28.96 -17.10 36.31
N ILE A 131 -29.54 -17.74 35.28
CA ILE A 131 -30.97 -17.72 34.97
C ILE A 131 -31.60 -19.06 35.38
N ASP A 132 -31.01 -20.15 34.87
CA ASP A 132 -31.39 -21.52 35.20
C ASP A 132 -30.15 -22.45 35.14
N ASP A 133 -30.35 -23.78 35.11
CA ASP A 133 -29.25 -24.74 35.08
C ASP A 133 -28.40 -24.64 33.80
N LYS A 134 -28.98 -24.19 32.67
CA LYS A 134 -28.37 -24.12 31.34
C LYS A 134 -28.02 -22.72 30.90
N PHE A 135 -28.68 -21.69 31.42
CA PHE A 135 -28.54 -20.33 30.90
C PHE A 135 -28.12 -19.34 31.97
N VAL A 136 -27.42 -18.32 31.52
CA VAL A 136 -26.96 -17.17 32.30
C VAL A 136 -27.38 -15.86 31.61
N LYS A 137 -27.49 -14.77 32.37
CA LYS A 137 -27.52 -13.42 31.84
C LYS A 137 -26.07 -12.92 31.75
N PRO A 138 -25.51 -12.74 30.53
CA PRO A 138 -24.12 -12.30 30.37
C PRO A 138 -23.98 -10.84 30.80
N VAL A 139 -22.84 -10.48 31.40
CA VAL A 139 -22.46 -9.12 31.75
C VAL A 139 -21.60 -8.52 30.66
N TYR A 140 -20.52 -9.23 30.28
CA TYR A 140 -19.68 -8.82 29.16
C TYR A 140 -19.33 -10.05 28.30
N PRO A 141 -20.21 -10.40 27.34
CA PRO A 141 -19.96 -11.48 26.38
C PRO A 141 -19.02 -11.01 25.28
N TYR A 142 -18.05 -11.84 24.97
CA TYR A 142 -17.11 -11.64 23.86
C TYR A 142 -17.25 -12.79 22.87
N TRP A 143 -16.80 -12.64 21.63
CA TRP A 143 -17.00 -13.48 20.47
C TRP A 143 -18.43 -13.48 19.93
N THR A 144 -18.50 -13.41 18.60
CA THR A 144 -19.73 -13.53 17.82
C THR A 144 -19.87 -14.88 17.13
N LEU A 145 -19.16 -15.91 17.66
CA LEU A 145 -19.04 -17.23 17.06
C LEU A 145 -20.39 -17.85 16.67
N SER A 146 -21.38 -17.72 17.60
CA SER A 146 -22.76 -18.12 17.32
C SER A 146 -23.75 -17.45 18.25
N TYR A 147 -24.84 -16.93 17.68
CA TYR A 147 -25.96 -16.39 18.44
C TYR A 147 -27.27 -16.44 17.64
N MET A 148 -28.40 -16.45 18.33
CA MET A 148 -29.72 -16.26 17.74
C MET A 148 -30.14 -14.80 17.92
N VAL A 149 -30.65 -14.19 16.85
CA VAL A 149 -31.23 -12.84 16.81
C VAL A 149 -32.70 -12.91 16.37
N THR A 150 -33.58 -12.15 17.03
CA THR A 150 -34.97 -11.99 16.60
C THR A 150 -35.16 -10.70 15.81
N PRO A 151 -36.26 -10.55 15.04
CA PRO A 151 -36.57 -9.28 14.37
C PRO A 151 -36.64 -8.08 15.30
N GLU A 152 -37.10 -8.28 16.53
CA GLU A 152 -37.14 -7.23 17.56
C GLU A 152 -35.73 -6.78 17.95
N SER A 153 -34.86 -7.70 18.32
CA SER A 153 -33.47 -7.37 18.67
C SER A 153 -32.69 -6.83 17.46
N ALA A 154 -32.91 -7.37 16.26
CA ALA A 154 -32.28 -6.85 15.05
C ALA A 154 -32.63 -5.36 14.80
N ARG A 155 -33.89 -4.95 15.01
CA ARG A 155 -34.27 -3.52 14.91
C ARG A 155 -33.59 -2.63 15.95
N ILE A 156 -33.27 -3.16 17.12
CA ILE A 156 -32.50 -2.44 18.15
C ILE A 156 -31.06 -2.28 17.74
N LEU A 157 -30.47 -3.34 17.16
CA LEU A 157 -29.07 -3.34 16.68
C LEU A 157 -28.87 -2.45 15.45
N LEU A 158 -29.87 -2.37 14.57
CA LEU A 158 -29.85 -1.53 13.36
C LEU A 158 -30.19 -0.07 13.68
N ASN A 159 -29.30 0.63 14.35
CA ASN A 159 -29.52 2.02 14.71
C ASN A 159 -28.51 2.97 14.05
N ASP A 160 -28.91 4.23 13.86
CA ASP A 160 -28.12 5.23 13.18
C ASP A 160 -26.78 5.54 13.87
N TYR A 161 -26.71 5.42 15.19
CA TYR A 161 -25.47 5.61 15.91
C TYR A 161 -24.45 4.55 15.52
N ALA A 162 -24.82 3.26 15.58
CA ALA A 162 -23.91 2.16 15.20
C ALA A 162 -23.49 2.23 13.73
N ARG A 163 -24.41 2.69 12.86
CA ARG A 163 -24.10 2.91 11.43
C ARG A 163 -23.03 3.97 11.22
N LYS A 164 -22.99 5.01 12.10
CA LYS A 164 -22.06 6.13 12.03
C LYS A 164 -20.81 5.97 12.91
N HIS A 165 -20.76 4.91 13.71
CA HIS A 165 -19.67 4.64 14.67
C HIS A 165 -19.36 3.14 14.70
N ILE A 166 -18.93 2.59 13.53
CA ILE A 166 -18.54 1.18 13.45
C ILE A 166 -17.34 0.93 14.37
N VAL A 167 -17.47 -0.07 15.20
CA VAL A 167 -16.42 -0.71 16.01
C VAL A 167 -16.49 -2.22 15.75
N PRO A 168 -15.54 -3.05 16.21
CA PRO A 168 -15.69 -4.50 16.11
C PRO A 168 -17.04 -4.97 16.67
N VAL A 169 -17.63 -5.94 16.01
CA VAL A 169 -18.97 -6.43 16.43
C VAL A 169 -18.97 -6.96 17.86
N ASP A 170 -17.83 -7.53 18.30
CA ASP A 170 -17.60 -8.01 19.66
C ASP A 170 -17.59 -6.90 20.70
N GLU A 171 -17.27 -5.68 20.29
CA GLU A 171 -17.33 -4.47 21.12
C GLU A 171 -18.68 -3.74 21.03
N TYR A 172 -19.38 -3.94 19.92
CA TYR A 172 -20.68 -3.31 19.71
C TYR A 172 -21.81 -4.02 20.47
N LEU A 173 -21.89 -5.35 20.38
CA LEU A 173 -22.98 -6.13 20.99
C LEU A 173 -23.05 -5.94 22.51
N PRO A 174 -21.95 -5.96 23.29
CA PRO A 174 -22.00 -5.70 24.73
C PRO A 174 -22.63 -4.34 25.09
N LYS A 175 -22.42 -3.31 24.27
CA LYS A 175 -23.04 -1.97 24.48
C LYS A 175 -24.55 -1.93 24.27
N CYS A 176 -25.10 -2.98 23.67
CA CYS A 176 -26.55 -3.09 23.39
C CYS A 176 -27.32 -3.93 24.43
N LEU A 177 -26.62 -4.61 25.35
CA LEU A 177 -27.23 -5.58 26.26
C LEU A 177 -28.37 -4.99 27.10
N ASP A 178 -28.27 -3.74 27.55
CA ASP A 178 -29.31 -3.07 28.34
C ASP A 178 -30.62 -2.85 27.57
N LYS A 179 -30.56 -2.87 26.24
CA LYS A 179 -31.70 -2.67 25.34
C LYS A 179 -32.31 -3.99 24.86
N LEU A 180 -31.59 -5.09 25.11
CA LEU A 180 -31.96 -6.44 24.67
C LEU A 180 -32.35 -7.30 25.87
N LYS A 181 -33.26 -8.26 25.67
CA LYS A 181 -33.48 -9.33 26.64
C LYS A 181 -32.58 -10.52 26.28
N VAL A 182 -31.36 -10.51 26.82
CA VAL A 182 -30.28 -11.42 26.46
C VAL A 182 -30.16 -12.58 27.45
N CYS A 183 -29.89 -13.78 26.92
CA CYS A 183 -29.34 -14.89 27.68
C CYS A 183 -28.19 -15.55 26.88
N ALA A 184 -27.38 -16.36 27.56
CA ALA A 184 -26.31 -17.11 26.98
C ALA A 184 -26.29 -18.52 27.56
N TYR A 185 -25.87 -19.51 26.77
CA TYR A 185 -25.62 -20.82 27.34
C TYR A 185 -24.47 -20.72 28.37
N LYS A 186 -24.67 -21.33 29.55
CA LYS A 186 -23.66 -21.38 30.60
C LYS A 186 -22.45 -22.23 30.16
N GLU A 187 -22.73 -23.34 29.49
CA GLU A 187 -21.74 -24.14 28.79
C GLU A 187 -21.99 -24.01 27.29
N ASN A 188 -21.01 -23.52 26.55
CA ASN A 188 -21.16 -23.32 25.12
C ASN A 188 -21.59 -24.59 24.39
N VAL A 189 -22.65 -24.48 23.59
CA VAL A 189 -23.14 -25.57 22.71
C VAL A 189 -22.62 -25.41 21.29
N VAL A 190 -21.90 -24.31 21.02
CA VAL A 190 -21.11 -24.07 19.83
C VAL A 190 -19.72 -23.64 20.28
N LEU A 191 -18.70 -24.41 19.86
CA LEU A 191 -17.32 -24.20 20.25
C LEU A 191 -16.49 -23.62 19.10
N PRO A 192 -15.47 -22.81 19.39
CA PRO A 192 -14.54 -22.37 18.35
C PRO A 192 -13.63 -23.49 17.92
N ARG A 193 -13.32 -23.55 16.63
CA ARG A 193 -12.28 -24.42 16.09
C ARG A 193 -10.90 -24.04 16.65
N ASP A 194 -9.99 -25.02 16.79
CA ASP A 194 -8.60 -24.77 17.17
C ASP A 194 -7.90 -23.93 16.09
N ARG A 195 -7.36 -22.78 16.48
CA ARG A 195 -6.79 -21.77 15.55
C ARG A 195 -5.44 -22.14 14.94
N LYS A 196 -4.90 -23.32 15.23
CA LYS A 196 -3.57 -23.74 14.74
C LYS A 196 -3.47 -23.83 13.22
N ASP A 197 -4.57 -24.09 12.53
CA ASP A 197 -4.57 -24.41 11.10
C ASP A 197 -5.27 -23.39 10.19
N GLY A 198 -5.68 -22.23 10.63
CA GLY A 198 -6.44 -21.36 9.76
C GLY A 198 -6.39 -19.85 10.01
N GLY A 199 -5.78 -19.41 11.07
CA GLY A 199 -5.62 -18.00 11.44
C GLY A 199 -6.92 -17.20 11.51
N SER A 200 -6.92 -16.05 12.16
CA SER A 200 -8.02 -15.09 12.11
C SER A 200 -7.89 -14.22 10.83
N ASP A 201 -9.02 -13.97 10.14
CA ASP A 201 -9.09 -13.02 9.04
C ASP A 201 -9.48 -11.61 9.53
N VAL A 202 -9.74 -11.48 10.83
CA VAL A 202 -10.17 -10.23 11.47
C VAL A 202 -8.98 -9.50 12.07
N LEU A 203 -8.04 -10.21 12.70
CA LEU A 203 -6.88 -9.60 13.35
C LEU A 203 -5.84 -9.12 12.31
N ALA A 204 -5.22 -7.98 12.60
CA ALA A 204 -4.11 -7.47 11.81
C ALA A 204 -2.91 -8.43 11.86
N LYS A 205 -2.39 -8.80 10.70
CA LYS A 205 -1.14 -9.55 10.50
C LYS A 205 -0.01 -8.63 10.05
N SER A 206 -0.37 -7.46 9.56
CA SER A 206 0.52 -6.41 9.10
C SER A 206 -0.15 -5.04 9.22
N ARG A 207 0.66 -3.98 9.11
CA ARG A 207 0.15 -2.59 9.10
C ARG A 207 -0.82 -2.28 7.95
N TYR A 208 -0.81 -3.08 6.88
CA TYR A 208 -1.72 -2.90 5.74
C TYR A 208 -3.13 -3.44 5.98
N ASP A 209 -3.34 -4.11 7.10
CA ASP A 209 -4.63 -4.68 7.47
C ASP A 209 -5.54 -3.66 8.20
N TYR A 210 -4.99 -2.52 8.65
CA TYR A 210 -5.80 -1.46 9.24
C TYR A 210 -6.73 -0.82 8.21
N PHE A 211 -7.94 -0.47 8.65
CA PHE A 211 -8.90 0.24 7.81
C PHE A 211 -8.52 1.72 7.74
N ILE A 212 -8.37 2.24 6.52
CA ILE A 212 -8.08 3.66 6.29
C ILE A 212 -9.42 4.40 6.21
N ASP A 213 -9.70 5.18 7.23
CA ASP A 213 -10.97 5.86 7.50
C ASP A 213 -10.94 7.35 7.14
N PHE A 214 -10.11 7.73 6.19
CA PHE A 214 -9.90 9.12 5.82
C PHE A 214 -9.41 9.26 4.39
N HIS A 215 -9.61 10.46 3.81
CA HIS A 215 -8.86 10.86 2.64
C HIS A 215 -7.54 11.51 3.08
N SER A 216 -6.50 11.28 2.30
CA SER A 216 -5.20 11.90 2.54
C SER A 216 -4.91 12.97 1.51
N SER A 217 -4.15 13.97 1.92
CA SER A 217 -3.58 14.96 1.01
C SER A 217 -2.14 15.27 1.43
N VAL A 218 -1.30 15.54 0.43
CA VAL A 218 0.10 15.96 0.65
C VAL A 218 0.26 17.39 0.22
N GLY A 219 0.82 18.20 1.08
CA GLY A 219 1.06 19.61 0.82
C GLY A 219 2.51 20.02 1.03
N THR A 220 2.89 21.06 0.33
CA THR A 220 4.16 21.76 0.49
C THR A 220 3.99 23.25 0.29
N VAL A 221 4.97 24.03 0.75
CA VAL A 221 5.06 25.45 0.45
C VAL A 221 6.34 25.72 -0.35
N ALA A 222 6.18 25.92 -1.65
CA ALA A 222 7.28 26.26 -2.55
C ALA A 222 6.86 27.44 -3.45
N THR A 223 7.34 28.65 -3.13
CA THR A 223 7.08 29.86 -3.91
C THR A 223 7.89 29.89 -5.21
N ASP A 224 8.98 29.13 -5.29
CA ASP A 224 9.81 28.88 -6.46
C ASP A 224 9.83 27.37 -6.75
N PRO A 225 8.92 26.87 -7.61
CA PRO A 225 8.82 25.43 -7.88
C PRO A 225 10.09 24.80 -8.47
N ASP A 226 10.89 25.57 -9.21
CA ASP A 226 12.12 25.05 -9.82
C ASP A 226 13.18 24.68 -8.77
N LYS A 227 13.18 25.37 -7.64
CA LYS A 227 14.03 25.01 -6.48
C LYS A 227 13.52 23.82 -5.68
N ALA A 228 12.24 23.49 -5.82
CA ALA A 228 11.61 22.34 -5.14
C ALA A 228 11.71 21.04 -5.97
N ARG A 229 12.65 20.96 -6.89
CA ARG A 229 12.82 19.83 -7.83
C ARG A 229 12.95 18.46 -7.15
N TYR A 230 13.64 18.39 -6.03
CA TYR A 230 13.84 17.13 -5.30
C TYR A 230 12.51 16.51 -4.87
N LEU A 231 11.66 17.34 -4.26
CA LEU A 231 10.36 16.90 -3.79
C LEU A 231 9.43 16.55 -4.95
N PHE A 232 9.26 17.45 -5.93
CA PHE A 232 8.30 17.21 -7.02
C PHE A 232 8.70 16.06 -7.93
N TYR A 233 10.01 15.91 -8.22
CA TYR A 233 10.46 14.78 -9.02
C TYR A 233 10.29 13.45 -8.27
N SER A 234 10.69 13.38 -6.99
CA SER A 234 10.51 12.18 -6.19
C SER A 234 9.03 11.83 -6.01
N ALA A 235 8.17 12.83 -5.83
CA ALA A 235 6.73 12.65 -5.75
C ALA A 235 6.16 12.02 -7.04
N THR A 236 6.58 12.54 -8.21
CA THR A 236 6.20 11.96 -9.50
C THR A 236 6.62 10.48 -9.59
N LYS A 237 7.86 10.15 -9.18
CA LYS A 237 8.36 8.76 -9.18
C LYS A 237 7.63 7.84 -8.19
N LYS A 238 7.09 8.40 -7.12
CA LYS A 238 6.31 7.67 -6.10
C LYS A 238 4.79 7.78 -6.31
N GLN A 239 4.36 8.36 -7.43
CA GLN A 239 2.95 8.58 -7.79
C GLN A 239 2.18 9.41 -6.75
N ALA A 240 2.90 10.26 -6.01
CA ALA A 240 2.33 11.13 -5.00
C ALA A 240 1.87 12.45 -5.62
N GLN A 241 0.61 12.82 -5.39
CA GLN A 241 0.08 14.13 -5.78
C GLN A 241 0.34 15.14 -4.67
N ILE A 242 1.18 16.14 -4.94
CA ILE A 242 1.50 17.19 -3.97
C ILE A 242 0.82 18.51 -4.35
N VAL A 243 0.08 19.07 -3.40
CA VAL A 243 -0.52 20.40 -3.50
C VAL A 243 0.52 21.44 -3.08
N ASN A 244 0.92 22.30 -4.02
CA ASN A 244 1.83 23.39 -3.69
C ASN A 244 1.05 24.61 -3.20
N LEU A 245 1.00 24.83 -1.89
CA LEU A 245 0.32 25.93 -1.22
C LEU A 245 1.02 27.28 -1.43
N GLY A 246 2.31 27.25 -1.80
CA GLY A 246 3.10 28.44 -2.10
C GLY A 246 3.05 28.90 -3.57
N LYS A 247 2.32 28.19 -4.45
CA LYS A 247 2.29 28.50 -5.87
C LYS A 247 1.66 29.86 -6.13
N GLY A 248 2.45 30.78 -6.69
CA GLY A 248 2.01 32.17 -6.98
C GLY A 248 1.90 33.07 -5.76
N VAL A 249 2.29 32.60 -4.58
CA VAL A 249 2.29 33.38 -3.34
C VAL A 249 3.62 34.15 -3.21
N LYS A 250 3.56 35.42 -2.79
CA LYS A 250 4.75 36.16 -2.39
C LYS A 250 5.21 35.67 -1.02
N TRP A 251 6.48 35.23 -0.91
CA TRP A 251 7.03 34.78 0.36
C TRP A 251 7.20 35.94 1.37
N GLU A 252 6.65 35.76 2.56
CA GLU A 252 6.72 36.69 3.69
C GLU A 252 7.30 36.08 4.97
N GLY A 253 7.76 34.83 4.91
CA GLY A 253 8.26 34.06 6.06
C GLY A 253 9.74 34.31 6.42
N GLY A 254 10.31 35.45 6.04
CA GLY A 254 11.70 35.78 6.33
C GLY A 254 12.71 35.11 5.39
N THR A 255 13.98 35.10 5.77
CA THR A 255 15.08 34.61 4.92
C THR A 255 15.36 33.12 5.08
N MET A 256 14.77 32.46 6.06
CA MET A 256 15.02 31.08 6.44
C MET A 256 16.52 30.75 6.76
N LYS A 257 17.36 31.78 6.92
CA LYS A 257 18.75 31.65 7.41
C LYS A 257 18.87 31.81 8.93
N GLY A 258 17.76 32.12 9.58
CA GLY A 258 17.55 32.29 10.99
C GLY A 258 16.10 31.94 11.31
N GLN A 259 15.52 32.54 12.33
CA GLN A 259 14.11 32.37 12.67
C GLN A 259 13.19 32.80 11.51
N GLY A 260 12.12 32.04 11.27
CA GLY A 260 11.13 32.33 10.22
C GLY A 260 10.27 31.11 9.91
N GLY A 261 9.39 31.25 8.93
CA GLY A 261 8.56 30.13 8.45
C GLY A 261 7.11 30.16 8.89
N GLY A 262 6.68 31.08 9.77
CA GLY A 262 5.28 31.19 10.20
C GLY A 262 4.30 31.32 9.03
N HIS A 263 4.76 31.90 7.91
CA HIS A 263 3.98 31.95 6.67
C HIS A 263 3.58 30.54 6.16
N LYS A 264 4.42 29.51 6.35
CA LYS A 264 4.06 28.12 6.01
C LYS A 264 2.84 27.67 6.82
N ILE A 265 2.86 27.91 8.14
CA ILE A 265 1.74 27.55 9.02
C ILE A 265 0.45 28.27 8.58
N ASN A 266 0.53 29.57 8.25
CA ASN A 266 -0.64 30.34 7.82
C ASN A 266 -1.21 29.82 6.49
N LEU A 267 -0.39 29.44 5.53
CA LEU A 267 -0.83 28.82 4.28
C LEU A 267 -1.45 27.43 4.51
N VAL A 268 -0.87 26.63 5.40
CA VAL A 268 -1.46 25.33 5.78
C VAL A 268 -2.80 25.52 6.50
N LYS A 269 -2.90 26.46 7.45
CA LYS A 269 -4.18 26.79 8.11
C LYS A 269 -5.27 27.10 7.10
N GLU A 270 -4.96 27.94 6.10
CA GLU A 270 -5.92 28.31 5.07
C GLU A 270 -6.37 27.10 4.25
N TYR A 271 -5.44 26.27 3.82
CA TYR A 271 -5.74 25.05 3.07
C TYR A 271 -6.61 24.04 3.86
N LEU A 272 -6.36 23.91 5.16
CA LEU A 272 -7.07 22.95 6.00
C LEU A 272 -8.50 23.38 6.37
N LYS A 273 -8.86 24.66 6.24
CA LYS A 273 -10.17 25.17 6.68
C LYS A 273 -11.36 24.33 6.18
N ASP A 274 -11.35 24.02 4.89
CA ASP A 274 -12.46 23.33 4.21
C ASP A 274 -12.30 21.80 4.18
N LYS A 275 -11.28 21.27 4.82
CA LYS A 275 -11.05 19.81 4.91
C LYS A 275 -11.78 19.23 6.10
N ARG A 276 -12.20 17.97 6.00
CA ARG A 276 -12.85 17.25 7.10
C ARG A 276 -11.85 16.99 8.23
N ASP A 277 -12.29 17.06 9.46
CA ASP A 277 -11.43 16.86 10.62
C ASP A 277 -10.87 15.43 10.73
N SER A 278 -11.57 14.44 10.15
CA SER A 278 -11.13 13.05 10.04
C SER A 278 -10.07 12.83 8.97
N ASP A 279 -9.93 13.70 7.97
CA ASP A 279 -8.92 13.55 6.92
C ASP A 279 -7.51 13.67 7.48
N VAL A 280 -6.52 13.19 6.71
CA VAL A 280 -5.11 13.24 7.07
C VAL A 280 -4.36 14.15 6.10
N PHE A 281 -3.48 14.96 6.66
CA PHE A 281 -2.60 15.85 5.89
C PHE A 281 -1.15 15.51 6.16
N ILE A 282 -0.38 15.36 5.09
CA ILE A 282 1.08 15.18 5.11
C ILE A 282 1.71 16.47 4.64
N PHE A 283 2.62 17.03 5.41
CA PHE A 283 3.41 18.20 5.03
C PHE A 283 4.87 17.81 4.80
N LEU A 284 5.45 18.31 3.72
CA LEU A 284 6.86 18.14 3.37
C LEU A 284 7.43 19.49 2.95
N ASP A 285 8.56 19.91 3.53
CA ASP A 285 9.25 21.14 3.14
C ASP A 285 9.65 21.07 1.66
N GLY A 286 9.44 22.19 0.93
CA GLY A 286 9.50 22.19 -0.53
C GLY A 286 10.91 22.08 -1.10
N TYR A 287 11.93 22.62 -0.44
CA TYR A 287 13.23 22.85 -1.07
C TYR A 287 14.31 21.84 -0.74
N ASP A 288 14.16 21.12 0.36
CA ASP A 288 15.20 20.25 0.91
C ASP A 288 14.67 18.90 1.41
N THR A 289 13.52 18.48 0.87
CA THR A 289 12.98 17.13 1.11
C THR A 289 12.83 16.34 -0.19
N PHE A 290 12.83 15.02 -0.06
CA PHE A 290 12.39 14.12 -1.11
C PHE A 290 11.79 12.83 -0.52
N LEU A 291 10.87 12.22 -1.26
CA LEU A 291 10.26 10.94 -0.91
C LEU A 291 11.18 9.79 -1.29
N THR A 292 11.28 8.78 -0.46
CA THR A 292 11.99 7.52 -0.75
C THR A 292 11.03 6.33 -0.85
N ASP A 293 9.78 6.53 -0.39
CA ASP A 293 8.71 5.54 -0.48
C ASP A 293 7.37 6.21 -0.85
N SER A 294 6.31 5.41 -1.05
CA SER A 294 4.98 5.89 -1.40
C SER A 294 4.28 6.61 -0.26
N THR A 295 3.29 7.43 -0.58
CA THR A 295 2.40 8.04 0.43
C THR A 295 1.58 7.00 1.20
N ASP A 296 1.23 5.89 0.55
CA ASP A 296 0.52 4.79 1.21
C ASP A 296 1.38 4.13 2.29
N GLU A 297 2.69 4.03 2.07
CA GLU A 297 3.64 3.54 3.07
C GLU A 297 3.77 4.52 4.25
N ILE A 298 3.81 5.83 3.98
CA ILE A 298 3.78 6.89 5.02
C ILE A 298 2.52 6.74 5.87
N ILE A 299 1.36 6.62 5.23
CA ILE A 299 0.07 6.47 5.90
C ILE A 299 0.03 5.17 6.71
N SER A 300 0.47 4.07 6.13
CA SER A 300 0.49 2.76 6.79
C SER A 300 1.32 2.78 8.07
N ARG A 301 2.49 3.45 8.06
CA ARG A 301 3.32 3.62 9.26
C ARG A 301 2.71 4.59 10.26
N TYR A 302 2.08 5.65 9.78
CA TYR A 302 1.36 6.58 10.65
C TYR A 302 0.23 5.89 11.43
N MET A 303 -0.45 4.92 10.81
CA MET A 303 -1.52 4.16 11.48
C MET A 303 -1.03 3.32 12.67
N GLU A 304 0.27 3.06 12.78
CA GLU A 304 0.88 2.38 13.93
C GLU A 304 1.10 3.31 15.14
N PHE A 305 1.03 4.65 14.95
CA PHE A 305 1.12 5.61 16.05
C PHE A 305 -0.26 5.82 16.68
N SER A 306 -0.29 5.90 18.01
CA SER A 306 -1.53 6.22 18.75
C SER A 306 -1.84 7.72 18.77
N GLN A 307 -0.87 8.57 18.42
CA GLN A 307 -1.03 10.02 18.39
C GLN A 307 -1.66 10.51 17.09
N ASP A 308 -2.41 11.62 17.19
CA ASP A 308 -3.08 12.24 16.05
C ASP A 308 -2.14 12.97 15.10
N ILE A 309 -0.95 13.37 15.55
CA ILE A 309 0.06 14.07 14.75
C ILE A 309 1.43 13.44 15.02
N VAL A 310 2.20 13.21 13.97
CA VAL A 310 3.59 12.73 14.05
C VAL A 310 4.48 13.71 13.30
N PHE A 311 5.45 14.30 14.01
CA PHE A 311 6.47 15.17 13.45
C PHE A 311 7.79 14.41 13.24
N SER A 312 8.55 14.81 12.22
CA SER A 312 9.95 14.42 12.11
C SER A 312 10.77 14.89 13.30
N SER A 313 11.88 14.21 13.56
CA SER A 313 12.77 14.50 14.67
C SER A 313 14.21 14.67 14.22
N GLU A 314 14.93 15.55 14.90
CA GLU A 314 16.31 15.85 14.60
C GLU A 314 17.23 15.78 15.84
N ARG A 315 18.53 15.83 15.61
CA ARG A 315 19.56 15.69 16.66
C ARG A 315 19.76 16.94 17.50
N PHE A 316 19.50 18.12 16.95
CA PHE A 316 19.79 19.40 17.58
C PHE A 316 18.50 20.15 17.91
N CYS A 317 18.46 20.77 19.09
CA CYS A 317 17.36 21.63 19.48
C CYS A 317 17.51 23.00 18.84
N TRP A 318 16.73 23.28 17.83
CA TRP A 318 16.70 24.56 17.12
C TRP A 318 15.26 25.09 17.11
N PRO A 319 14.98 26.39 17.16
CA PRO A 319 15.94 27.51 17.28
C PRO A 319 16.27 27.89 18.73
N ASP A 320 15.61 27.29 19.72
CA ASP A 320 15.79 27.63 21.15
C ASP A 320 16.36 26.42 21.92
N GLU A 321 17.68 26.44 22.16
CA GLU A 321 18.36 25.39 22.90
C GLU A 321 17.90 25.31 24.38
N GLY A 322 17.27 26.38 24.90
CA GLY A 322 16.69 26.37 26.26
C GLY A 322 15.57 25.36 26.45
N LEU A 323 14.90 24.93 25.36
CA LEU A 323 13.83 23.94 25.39
C LEU A 323 14.34 22.48 25.33
N ALA A 324 15.65 22.27 25.18
CA ALA A 324 16.20 20.93 24.90
C ALA A 324 15.90 19.90 26.01
N SER A 325 15.97 20.30 27.28
CA SER A 325 15.66 19.40 28.40
C SER A 325 14.21 18.96 28.41
N ASP A 326 13.31 19.89 28.19
CA ASP A 326 11.85 19.66 28.25
C ASP A 326 11.38 18.83 27.05
N LEU A 327 11.85 19.14 25.83
CA LEU A 327 11.55 18.38 24.62
C LEU A 327 12.05 16.93 24.73
N ARG A 328 13.25 16.71 25.28
CA ARG A 328 13.75 15.35 25.50
C ARG A 328 12.90 14.58 26.50
N ALA A 329 12.45 15.23 27.56
CA ALA A 329 11.65 14.60 28.61
C ALA A 329 10.26 14.13 28.13
N THR A 330 9.73 14.71 27.04
CA THR A 330 8.43 14.31 26.49
C THR A 330 8.47 13.00 25.68
N ASN A 331 9.66 12.59 25.18
CA ASN A 331 9.78 11.41 24.34
C ASN A 331 9.84 10.12 25.15
N VAL A 332 9.09 9.10 24.71
CA VAL A 332 9.06 7.77 25.36
C VAL A 332 10.39 7.03 25.14
N ASN A 333 10.91 7.03 23.91
CA ASN A 333 12.19 6.42 23.59
C ASN A 333 13.31 7.47 23.59
N GLN A 334 14.17 7.43 24.62
CA GLN A 334 15.32 8.33 24.77
C GLN A 334 16.65 7.72 24.30
N ASN A 335 16.63 6.53 23.71
CA ASN A 335 17.85 5.81 23.29
C ASN A 335 18.38 6.28 21.92
N THR A 336 17.63 7.10 21.20
CA THR A 336 18.06 7.67 19.92
C THR A 336 18.59 9.09 20.10
N PRO A 337 19.44 9.58 19.20
CA PRO A 337 19.90 10.97 19.25
C PRO A 337 18.85 11.98 18.76
N TYR A 338 17.77 11.53 18.11
CA TYR A 338 16.76 12.37 17.47
C TYR A 338 15.65 12.75 18.44
N GLN A 339 15.96 13.62 19.38
CA GLN A 339 15.04 13.95 20.48
C GLN A 339 14.26 15.24 20.29
N TYR A 340 14.52 15.97 19.20
CA TYR A 340 13.97 17.32 19.02
C TYR A 340 13.05 17.39 17.81
N LEU A 341 11.84 17.90 18.03
CA LEU A 341 10.83 18.07 17.00
C LEU A 341 11.34 18.98 15.89
N ASN A 342 11.20 18.52 14.64
CA ASN A 342 11.46 19.30 13.44
C ASN A 342 10.16 19.51 12.65
N SER A 343 9.87 20.75 12.27
CA SER A 343 8.62 21.17 11.60
C SER A 343 8.59 20.92 10.10
N GLY A 344 9.69 20.49 9.48
CA GLY A 344 9.82 20.37 8.03
C GLY A 344 9.08 19.18 7.42
N MET A 345 8.77 18.16 8.21
CA MET A 345 7.95 17.02 7.78
C MET A 345 7.03 16.58 8.90
N TYR A 346 5.75 16.42 8.59
CA TYR A 346 4.78 15.87 9.55
C TYR A 346 3.58 15.25 8.84
N ILE A 347 2.85 14.42 9.57
CA ILE A 347 1.57 13.83 9.18
C ILE A 347 0.61 13.94 10.36
N GLY A 348 -0.65 14.24 10.09
CA GLY A 348 -1.64 14.28 11.17
C GLY A 348 -3.08 14.42 10.70
N ARG A 349 -4.01 14.10 11.62
CA ARG A 349 -5.43 14.35 11.42
C ARG A 349 -5.67 15.84 11.26
N VAL A 350 -6.48 16.22 10.26
CA VAL A 350 -6.78 17.63 9.96
C VAL A 350 -7.37 18.35 11.18
N GLY A 351 -8.30 17.73 11.91
CA GLY A 351 -8.87 18.32 13.12
C GLY A 351 -7.84 18.60 14.21
N ALA A 352 -6.87 17.69 14.38
CA ALA A 352 -5.77 17.89 15.33
C ALA A 352 -4.82 18.99 14.87
N LEU A 353 -4.51 19.07 13.57
CA LEU A 353 -3.68 20.14 12.99
C LEU A 353 -4.37 21.51 13.07
N LYS A 354 -5.69 21.61 12.80
CA LYS A 354 -6.46 22.83 13.00
C LYS A 354 -6.36 23.33 14.43
N LYS A 355 -6.48 22.42 15.39
CA LYS A 355 -6.36 22.74 16.82
C LYS A 355 -4.94 23.16 17.20
N LEU A 356 -3.92 22.47 16.68
CA LEU A 356 -2.52 22.83 16.91
C LEU A 356 -2.19 24.22 16.39
N PHE A 357 -2.69 24.56 15.20
CA PHE A 357 -2.45 25.84 14.55
C PHE A 357 -3.52 26.91 14.89
N GLU A 358 -4.36 26.71 15.89
CA GLU A 358 -5.44 27.66 16.26
C GLU A 358 -4.89 29.03 16.66
N LYS A 359 -3.83 29.04 17.49
CA LYS A 359 -3.20 30.28 17.93
C LYS A 359 -2.63 31.07 16.73
N PRO A 360 -2.70 32.41 16.77
CA PRO A 360 -2.10 33.24 15.73
C PRO A 360 -0.58 33.10 15.73
N ILE A 361 0.00 33.15 14.54
CA ILE A 361 1.43 33.23 14.27
C ILE A 361 1.65 34.28 13.18
N GLU A 362 2.66 35.16 13.35
CA GLU A 362 3.03 36.12 12.32
C GLU A 362 3.84 35.40 11.22
N ASN A 363 3.78 35.90 9.99
CA ASN A 363 4.44 35.27 8.85
C ASN A 363 5.97 35.11 9.06
N TRP A 364 6.60 36.06 9.76
CA TRP A 364 8.04 36.06 10.06
C TRP A 364 8.44 35.33 11.33
N ASP A 365 7.48 34.85 12.13
CA ASP A 365 7.76 34.05 13.33
C ASP A 365 8.34 32.69 12.94
N ASP A 366 9.02 32.03 13.89
CA ASP A 366 9.60 30.71 13.66
C ASP A 366 8.55 29.62 13.79
N ASP A 367 8.35 28.87 12.72
CA ASP A 367 7.37 27.78 12.65
C ASP A 367 7.75 26.60 13.55
N GLN A 368 9.03 26.25 13.64
CA GLN A 368 9.49 25.13 14.48
C GLN A 368 9.36 25.48 15.98
N LEU A 369 9.75 26.70 16.36
CA LEU A 369 9.58 27.17 17.74
C LEU A 369 8.13 27.22 18.16
N TYR A 370 7.23 27.65 17.26
CA TYR A 370 5.80 27.64 17.51
C TYR A 370 5.31 26.24 17.84
N VAL A 371 5.61 25.25 17.01
CA VAL A 371 5.16 23.86 17.19
C VAL A 371 5.81 23.24 18.44
N GLN A 372 7.10 23.50 18.71
CA GLN A 372 7.78 22.99 19.89
C GLN A 372 7.14 23.52 21.19
N LYS A 373 6.77 24.81 21.24
CA LYS A 373 6.05 25.38 22.39
C LYS A 373 4.67 24.77 22.58
N GLU A 374 3.91 24.56 21.50
CA GLU A 374 2.58 23.91 21.58
C GLU A 374 2.71 22.43 22.00
N TYR A 375 3.74 21.72 21.53
CA TYR A 375 4.03 20.35 21.95
C TYR A 375 4.28 20.25 23.46
N LEU A 376 5.08 21.16 24.01
CA LEU A 376 5.39 21.21 25.44
C LEU A 376 4.20 21.55 26.34
N THR A 377 3.11 22.10 25.79
CA THR A 377 1.88 22.33 26.58
C THR A 377 1.19 21.03 27.02
N GLY A 378 1.44 19.91 26.33
CA GLY A 378 0.75 18.63 26.53
C GLY A 378 -0.73 18.62 26.11
N ASN A 379 -1.22 19.70 25.49
CA ASN A 379 -2.63 19.83 25.09
C ASN A 379 -2.97 19.17 23.75
N HIS A 380 -1.95 18.68 23.02
CA HIS A 380 -2.06 18.13 21.67
C HIS A 380 -1.54 16.69 21.67
N SER A 381 -2.23 15.82 20.91
CA SER A 381 -1.82 14.43 20.70
C SER A 381 -0.73 14.38 19.63
N ILE A 382 0.52 14.62 20.04
CA ILE A 382 1.69 14.69 19.16
C ILE A 382 2.72 13.64 19.56
N ALA A 383 3.32 12.97 18.56
CA ALA A 383 4.53 12.18 18.67
C ALA A 383 5.67 12.81 17.87
N CYS A 384 6.90 12.62 18.37
CA CYS A 384 8.11 12.82 17.60
C CYS A 384 8.57 11.46 17.04
N ASP A 385 8.88 11.39 15.76
CA ASP A 385 9.41 10.20 15.09
C ASP A 385 10.91 10.03 15.42
N VAL A 386 11.19 9.74 16.70
CA VAL A 386 12.55 9.64 17.24
C VAL A 386 13.34 8.44 16.70
N GLU A 387 12.67 7.51 16.05
CA GLU A 387 13.30 6.35 15.41
C GLU A 387 13.55 6.57 13.92
N SER A 388 13.13 7.70 13.37
CA SER A 388 13.14 7.96 11.91
C SER A 388 12.39 6.87 11.13
N TYR A 389 11.26 6.43 11.68
CA TYR A 389 10.48 5.33 11.12
C TYR A 389 9.68 5.77 9.88
N ILE A 390 9.16 7.01 9.90
CA ILE A 390 8.47 7.62 8.75
C ILE A 390 9.41 8.62 8.07
N PHE A 391 10.00 9.53 8.85
CA PHE A 391 10.72 10.71 8.40
C PHE A 391 12.17 10.72 8.90
N SER A 392 13.13 10.87 8.02
CA SER A 392 14.53 11.03 8.40
C SER A 392 14.99 12.46 8.16
N CYS A 393 15.34 13.17 9.22
CA CYS A 393 16.09 14.41 9.14
C CYS A 393 17.57 14.16 8.81
N HIS A 394 18.33 15.24 8.55
CA HIS A 394 19.73 15.14 8.18
C HIS A 394 20.55 14.36 9.21
N GLU A 395 21.18 13.31 8.74
CA GLU A 395 22.17 12.51 9.46
C GLU A 395 23.23 12.00 8.47
N PRO A 396 24.53 12.22 8.75
CA PRO A 396 25.60 11.81 7.82
C PRO A 396 25.62 10.31 7.48
N GLU A 397 25.24 9.45 8.45
CA GLU A 397 25.29 8.01 8.30
C GLU A 397 24.12 7.39 7.53
N VAL A 398 23.04 8.15 7.34
CA VAL A 398 21.87 7.68 6.57
C VAL A 398 22.30 7.38 5.14
N ARG A 399 21.82 6.25 4.62
CA ARG A 399 22.22 5.74 3.30
C ARG A 399 21.10 4.97 2.61
N LYS A 400 21.21 4.83 1.29
CA LYS A 400 20.39 3.90 0.53
C LYS A 400 20.81 2.46 0.83
N LYS A 401 19.83 1.59 1.12
CA LYS A 401 20.03 0.15 1.27
C LYS A 401 18.92 -0.57 0.48
N GLY A 402 19.29 -1.19 -0.64
CA GLY A 402 18.30 -1.63 -1.62
C GLY A 402 17.57 -0.43 -2.22
N HIS A 403 16.24 -0.44 -2.17
CA HIS A 403 15.39 0.65 -2.67
C HIS A 403 14.93 1.61 -1.56
N GLN A 404 15.38 1.43 -0.33
CA GLN A 404 14.90 2.16 0.84
C GLN A 404 15.99 3.02 1.48
N LEU A 405 15.56 4.07 2.18
CA LEU A 405 16.42 4.93 2.98
C LEU A 405 16.64 4.28 4.36
N TYR A 406 17.87 3.95 4.68
CA TYR A 406 18.24 3.25 5.90
C TYR A 406 18.99 4.16 6.85
N ASN A 407 18.51 4.25 8.09
CA ASN A 407 19.19 4.90 9.20
C ASN A 407 19.90 3.82 10.05
N PRO A 408 21.26 3.77 10.05
CA PRO A 408 21.98 2.73 10.78
C PRO A 408 21.94 2.91 12.31
N ILE A 409 21.64 4.13 12.80
CA ILE A 409 21.58 4.43 14.24
C ILE A 409 20.32 3.83 14.86
N THR A 410 19.17 4.02 14.23
CA THR A 410 17.88 3.48 14.68
C THR A 410 17.56 2.11 14.06
N GLN A 411 18.32 1.70 13.06
CA GLN A 411 18.12 0.50 12.26
C GLN A 411 16.77 0.49 11.51
N CYS A 412 16.16 1.66 11.34
CA CYS A 412 14.89 1.84 10.64
C CYS A 412 15.09 2.25 9.18
N PHE A 413 14.06 1.97 8.37
CA PHE A 413 13.92 2.48 7.02
C PHE A 413 12.91 3.62 7.01
N SER A 414 13.23 4.74 6.37
CA SER A 414 12.37 5.93 6.33
C SER A 414 11.74 6.14 4.95
N CYS A 415 10.58 6.81 4.90
CA CYS A 415 9.81 7.06 3.69
C CYS A 415 10.14 8.41 3.03
N ALA A 416 10.70 9.35 3.78
CA ALA A 416 11.12 10.64 3.27
C ALA A 416 12.39 11.11 3.97
N TYR A 417 13.18 11.93 3.28
CA TYR A 417 14.40 12.54 3.79
C TYR A 417 14.29 14.06 3.77
N HIS A 418 14.74 14.69 4.84
CA HIS A 418 14.85 16.14 4.98
C HIS A 418 16.31 16.53 5.19
N GLY A 419 16.88 17.24 4.24
CA GLY A 419 18.23 17.77 4.30
C GLY A 419 18.31 19.10 5.07
N ASN A 420 17.66 19.15 6.23
CA ASN A 420 17.62 20.33 7.10
C ASN A 420 19.00 20.70 7.63
N GLY A 421 19.35 21.98 7.56
CA GLY A 421 20.60 22.52 8.08
C GLY A 421 21.50 23.20 7.04
N GLY A 422 22.80 23.24 7.34
CA GLY A 422 23.80 23.97 6.56
C GLY A 422 24.28 23.23 5.31
N GLU A 423 25.46 23.62 4.80
CA GLU A 423 26.01 23.09 3.54
C GLU A 423 26.25 21.56 3.57
N SER A 424 26.64 21.00 4.71
CA SER A 424 26.81 19.55 4.87
C SER A 424 25.50 18.80 4.64
N ALA A 425 24.39 19.30 5.18
CA ALA A 425 23.07 18.71 4.99
C ALA A 425 22.62 18.77 3.53
N LYS A 426 22.87 19.90 2.86
CA LYS A 426 22.55 20.06 1.42
C LYS A 426 23.39 19.14 0.55
N SER A 427 24.67 18.98 0.85
CA SER A 427 25.54 18.04 0.13
C SER A 427 25.08 16.60 0.32
N LYS A 428 24.63 16.25 1.53
CA LYS A 428 24.09 14.91 1.82
C LYS A 428 22.74 14.67 1.15
N LEU A 429 21.88 15.71 1.11
CA LEU A 429 20.62 15.67 0.37
C LEU A 429 20.87 15.33 -1.11
N GLU A 430 21.77 16.08 -1.77
CA GLU A 430 22.13 15.84 -3.17
C GLU A 430 22.71 14.43 -3.37
N GLU A 431 23.67 14.01 -2.52
CA GLU A 431 24.26 12.66 -2.59
C GLU A 431 23.20 11.56 -2.53
N LEU A 432 22.28 11.65 -1.55
CA LEU A 432 21.22 10.65 -1.38
C LEU A 432 20.22 10.72 -2.53
N TYR A 433 19.79 11.92 -2.90
CA TYR A 433 18.85 12.09 -4.01
C TYR A 433 19.39 11.47 -5.30
N GLN A 434 20.66 11.71 -5.65
CA GLN A 434 21.28 11.11 -6.82
C GLN A 434 21.36 9.57 -6.75
N LYS A 435 21.48 9.01 -5.54
CA LYS A 435 21.46 7.55 -5.34
C LYS A 435 20.06 6.95 -5.52
N PHE A 436 19.00 7.70 -5.19
CA PHE A 436 17.61 7.24 -5.35
C PHE A 436 17.06 7.54 -6.73
N TYR A 437 17.30 8.75 -7.15
CA TYR A 437 16.78 9.35 -8.35
C TYR A 437 17.98 9.88 -9.15
N LYS A 438 18.82 8.97 -9.66
CA LYS A 438 19.66 9.39 -10.77
C LYS A 438 18.69 10.04 -11.75
N GLU A 439 18.55 11.41 -11.69
CA GLU A 439 18.11 12.08 -12.88
C GLU A 439 19.02 11.47 -13.94
N PRO A 440 18.50 10.85 -14.99
CA PRO A 440 19.34 10.65 -16.12
C PRO A 440 19.89 12.05 -16.31
N THR A 441 21.18 12.25 -16.08
CA THR A 441 21.87 13.37 -16.68
C THR A 441 21.57 13.07 -18.12
N ILE A 442 20.53 13.73 -18.65
CA ILE A 442 20.25 13.72 -20.06
C ILE A 442 21.44 14.53 -20.60
N VAL A 443 22.60 13.95 -20.52
CA VAL A 443 23.70 14.23 -21.40
C VAL A 443 23.10 13.72 -22.69
N TYR A 444 22.38 14.64 -23.36
CA TYR A 444 22.08 14.45 -24.75
C TYR A 444 23.42 14.22 -25.40
N ASN A 445 23.86 12.98 -25.40
CA ASN A 445 24.94 12.57 -26.24
C ASN A 445 24.33 12.62 -27.64
N THR A 446 24.31 13.83 -28.19
CA THR A 446 23.81 14.15 -29.53
C THR A 446 24.60 13.42 -30.60
N SER A 447 25.59 12.60 -30.22
CA SER A 447 26.48 11.82 -31.07
C SER A 447 26.13 10.33 -31.17
N GLN A 448 25.09 9.81 -30.52
CA GLN A 448 24.64 8.46 -30.82
C GLN A 448 23.89 8.45 -32.16
N ASP A 449 24.55 7.95 -33.17
CA ASP A 449 23.99 7.71 -34.48
C ASP A 449 23.05 6.51 -34.42
N PHE A 450 21.89 6.64 -35.04
CA PHE A 450 20.99 5.54 -35.30
C PHE A 450 20.57 5.56 -36.77
N ASP A 451 20.42 4.36 -37.31
CA ASP A 451 19.92 4.20 -38.67
C ASP A 451 18.40 4.00 -38.63
N ILE A 452 17.70 4.69 -39.52
CA ILE A 452 16.29 4.40 -39.79
C ILE A 452 16.25 3.41 -40.91
N LEU A 453 15.88 2.15 -40.60
CA LEU A 453 15.91 1.08 -41.62
C LEU A 453 14.64 1.11 -42.47
N GLN A 454 13.48 1.08 -41.85
CA GLN A 454 12.19 0.99 -42.54
C GLN A 454 11.06 1.44 -41.60
N ASN A 455 10.21 2.41 -42.04
CA ASN A 455 8.94 2.72 -41.38
C ASN A 455 8.96 2.67 -39.83
N ASP A 456 9.77 3.51 -39.18
CA ASP A 456 9.95 3.59 -37.73
C ASP A 456 10.61 2.35 -37.07
N ILE A 457 11.39 1.56 -37.81
CA ILE A 457 12.32 0.59 -37.24
C ILE A 457 13.71 1.23 -37.21
N LEU A 458 14.26 1.42 -36.01
CA LEU A 458 15.58 2.00 -35.83
C LEU A 458 16.61 0.89 -35.52
N LEU A 459 17.83 1.10 -35.93
CA LEU A 459 18.97 0.25 -35.60
C LEU A 459 20.00 1.04 -34.80
N ILE A 460 20.40 0.49 -33.67
CA ILE A 460 21.41 1.09 -32.80
C ILE A 460 22.51 0.08 -32.41
N ASP A 461 23.69 0.59 -32.09
CA ASP A 461 24.70 -0.18 -31.36
C ASP A 461 24.25 -0.34 -29.91
N PHE A 462 24.14 -1.58 -29.40
CA PHE A 462 23.62 -1.82 -28.08
C PHE A 462 24.57 -2.58 -27.16
N MET A 463 25.18 -3.68 -27.63
CA MET A 463 26.13 -4.44 -26.81
C MET A 463 27.21 -5.08 -27.64
N SER A 464 28.35 -5.38 -26.99
CA SER A 464 29.46 -6.07 -27.61
C SER A 464 29.19 -7.57 -27.82
N ASP A 465 29.91 -8.19 -28.74
CA ASP A 465 29.88 -9.63 -28.97
C ASP A 465 30.20 -10.43 -27.68
N ASP A 466 31.12 -9.93 -26.86
CA ASP A 466 31.50 -10.58 -25.60
C ASP A 466 30.38 -10.55 -24.59
N MET A 467 29.60 -9.46 -24.54
CA MET A 467 28.41 -9.38 -23.71
C MET A 467 27.31 -10.32 -24.21
N CYS A 468 27.12 -10.43 -25.54
CA CYS A 468 26.19 -11.39 -26.12
C CYS A 468 26.56 -12.83 -25.74
N LYS A 469 27.83 -13.20 -25.83
CA LYS A 469 28.34 -14.52 -25.41
C LYS A 469 28.13 -14.76 -23.92
N LYS A 470 28.42 -13.76 -23.06
CA LYS A 470 28.18 -13.82 -21.61
C LYS A 470 26.72 -14.08 -21.30
N MET A 471 25.78 -13.37 -21.97
CA MET A 471 24.35 -13.58 -21.79
C MET A 471 23.91 -14.99 -22.17
N ILE A 472 24.40 -15.53 -23.30
CA ILE A 472 24.10 -16.90 -23.70
C ILE A 472 24.64 -17.90 -22.67
N GLN A 473 25.87 -17.74 -22.21
CA GLN A 473 26.46 -18.61 -21.19
C GLN A 473 25.66 -18.60 -19.89
N LEU A 474 25.27 -17.42 -19.42
CA LEU A 474 24.45 -17.29 -18.22
C LEU A 474 23.06 -17.91 -18.42
N SER A 475 22.46 -17.77 -19.60
CA SER A 475 21.17 -18.38 -19.89
C SER A 475 21.25 -19.92 -19.91
N GLU A 476 22.35 -20.50 -20.40
CA GLU A 476 22.55 -21.95 -20.40
C GLU A 476 22.85 -22.52 -19.00
N ILE A 477 23.56 -21.77 -18.16
CA ILE A 477 23.81 -22.12 -16.76
C ILE A 477 22.46 -22.13 -15.98
N ASN A 478 21.55 -21.23 -16.32
CA ASN A 478 20.26 -21.04 -15.65
C ASN A 478 19.07 -21.56 -16.50
N LYS A 479 19.30 -22.57 -17.32
CA LYS A 479 18.29 -23.08 -18.29
C LYS A 479 17.00 -23.59 -17.65
N GLU A 480 17.03 -23.96 -16.38
CA GLU A 480 15.85 -24.39 -15.60
C GLU A 480 14.84 -23.25 -15.36
N TYR A 481 15.27 -22.00 -15.49
CA TYR A 481 14.40 -20.84 -15.35
C TYR A 481 13.68 -20.45 -16.66
N PHE A 482 14.03 -21.08 -17.80
CA PHE A 482 13.23 -20.87 -19.01
C PHE A 482 11.82 -21.42 -18.81
N LYS A 483 10.83 -20.56 -18.97
CA LYS A 483 9.42 -20.92 -18.78
C LYS A 483 8.51 -20.12 -19.71
N SER A 484 7.36 -20.71 -20.05
CA SER A 484 6.24 -19.99 -20.64
C SER A 484 5.29 -19.55 -19.54
N LEU A 485 4.92 -18.28 -19.51
CA LEU A 485 3.98 -17.77 -18.52
C LEU A 485 2.54 -18.17 -18.90
N SER A 486 1.77 -18.59 -17.89
CA SER A 486 0.43 -19.15 -18.10
C SER A 486 -0.60 -18.12 -18.63
N TYR A 487 -0.34 -16.83 -18.41
CA TYR A 487 -1.21 -15.72 -18.82
C TYR A 487 -0.81 -15.12 -20.18
N ASP A 488 0.32 -15.53 -20.77
CA ASP A 488 0.72 -15.04 -22.08
C ASP A 488 -0.14 -15.65 -23.18
N LYS A 489 -0.70 -14.80 -24.03
CA LYS A 489 -1.45 -15.24 -25.22
C LYS A 489 -0.54 -15.88 -26.26
N VAL A 490 0.68 -15.37 -26.36
CA VAL A 490 1.74 -15.90 -27.23
C VAL A 490 2.82 -16.46 -26.32
N LYS A 491 2.91 -17.78 -26.25
CA LYS A 491 3.81 -18.49 -25.33
C LYS A 491 5.22 -18.55 -25.90
N GLY A 492 6.17 -17.94 -25.18
CA GLY A 492 7.60 -18.03 -25.43
C GLY A 492 8.33 -18.82 -24.35
N GLN A 493 9.46 -19.43 -24.69
CA GLN A 493 10.42 -19.94 -23.68
C GLN A 493 11.32 -18.77 -23.28
N GLU A 494 11.00 -18.12 -22.16
CA GLU A 494 11.59 -16.88 -21.71
C GLU A 494 12.38 -17.06 -20.42
N LEU A 495 13.57 -16.49 -20.37
CA LEU A 495 14.38 -16.35 -19.17
C LEU A 495 14.50 -14.86 -18.84
N ARG A 496 13.88 -14.42 -17.76
CA ARG A 496 13.89 -13.01 -17.35
C ARG A 496 15.25 -12.62 -16.77
N LEU A 497 15.75 -11.45 -17.16
CA LEU A 497 17.02 -10.94 -16.64
C LEU A 497 17.03 -10.70 -15.13
N LYS A 498 15.86 -10.46 -14.52
CA LYS A 498 15.70 -10.37 -13.07
C LYS A 498 16.11 -11.67 -12.36
N GLU A 499 15.84 -12.82 -12.97
CA GLU A 499 16.14 -14.14 -12.40
C GLU A 499 17.65 -14.48 -12.41
N ILE A 500 18.42 -13.82 -13.28
CA ILE A 500 19.87 -14.01 -13.41
C ILE A 500 20.70 -12.78 -13.02
N GLY A 501 20.08 -11.77 -12.41
CA GLY A 501 20.76 -10.61 -11.84
C GLY A 501 21.33 -9.61 -12.86
N LEU A 502 20.91 -9.65 -14.12
CA LEU A 502 21.37 -8.74 -15.19
C LEU A 502 20.38 -7.60 -15.49
N PHE A 503 19.24 -7.54 -14.82
CA PHE A 503 18.20 -6.57 -15.13
C PHE A 503 18.69 -5.12 -14.93
N ASP A 504 19.29 -4.81 -13.78
CA ASP A 504 19.72 -3.46 -13.43
C ASP A 504 20.83 -2.93 -14.36
N GLU A 505 21.77 -3.81 -14.77
CA GLU A 505 22.84 -3.46 -15.72
C GLU A 505 22.27 -3.09 -17.09
N ILE A 506 21.30 -3.87 -17.58
CA ILE A 506 20.63 -3.61 -18.86
C ILE A 506 19.69 -2.41 -18.76
N GLU A 507 19.00 -2.21 -17.64
CA GLU A 507 18.16 -1.04 -17.42
C GLU A 507 18.98 0.26 -17.42
N GLU A 508 20.13 0.30 -16.75
CA GLU A 508 21.02 1.45 -16.77
C GLU A 508 21.50 1.75 -18.20
N HIS A 509 21.89 0.71 -18.93
CA HIS A 509 22.33 0.85 -20.32
C HIS A 509 21.19 1.34 -21.23
N TRP A 510 19.97 0.80 -21.08
CA TRP A 510 18.78 1.20 -21.80
C TRP A 510 18.42 2.67 -21.54
N ASN A 511 18.38 3.08 -20.30
CA ASN A 511 18.04 4.45 -19.92
C ASN A 511 19.09 5.47 -20.39
N THR A 512 20.36 5.07 -20.41
CA THR A 512 21.47 5.97 -20.80
C THR A 512 21.57 6.11 -22.32
N ASN A 513 21.40 5.04 -23.08
CA ASN A 513 21.73 5.01 -24.51
C ASN A 513 20.49 4.98 -25.42
N VAL A 514 19.39 4.38 -24.98
CA VAL A 514 18.18 4.20 -25.80
C VAL A 514 17.16 5.32 -25.57
N TYR A 515 16.94 5.71 -24.32
CA TYR A 515 15.97 6.75 -24.00
C TYR A 515 16.18 8.07 -24.77
N PRO A 516 17.40 8.62 -24.92
CA PRO A 516 17.63 9.83 -25.69
C PRO A 516 17.26 9.67 -27.17
N ILE A 517 17.48 8.48 -27.76
CA ILE A 517 17.13 8.19 -29.16
C ILE A 517 15.61 8.15 -29.31
N VAL A 518 14.92 7.44 -28.42
CA VAL A 518 13.45 7.35 -28.40
C VAL A 518 12.83 8.75 -28.29
N TYR A 519 13.32 9.58 -27.37
CA TYR A 519 12.83 10.94 -27.19
C TYR A 519 13.11 11.83 -28.41
N LYS A 520 14.25 11.68 -29.05
CA LYS A 520 14.62 12.44 -30.25
C LYS A 520 13.76 12.07 -31.45
N HIS A 521 13.48 10.78 -31.65
CA HIS A 521 12.82 10.26 -32.85
C HIS A 521 11.30 10.29 -32.72
N TRP A 522 10.75 9.78 -31.62
CA TRP A 522 9.30 9.70 -31.39
C TRP A 522 8.79 10.75 -30.38
N LYS A 523 8.95 12.03 -30.71
CA LYS A 523 8.31 13.11 -29.96
C LYS A 523 6.79 12.98 -30.08
N PRO A 524 6.04 13.02 -29.08
CA PRO A 524 6.14 13.19 -27.63
C PRO A 524 6.11 11.86 -26.85
N CYS A 525 6.68 10.80 -27.39
CA CYS A 525 6.66 9.49 -26.75
C CYS A 525 7.56 9.52 -25.51
N HIS A 526 6.96 9.48 -24.34
CA HIS A 526 7.70 9.32 -23.08
C HIS A 526 7.91 7.83 -22.80
N MET A 527 9.17 7.43 -22.73
CA MET A 527 9.57 6.11 -22.26
C MET A 527 9.91 6.22 -20.78
N TRP A 528 9.11 5.60 -19.94
CA TRP A 528 9.23 5.71 -18.48
C TRP A 528 10.31 4.83 -17.84
N GLY A 529 11.01 4.03 -18.63
CA GLY A 529 12.00 3.09 -18.19
C GLY A 529 11.74 1.69 -18.73
N MET A 530 12.48 0.74 -18.22
CA MET A 530 12.35 -0.66 -18.62
C MET A 530 11.28 -1.35 -17.77
N ARG A 531 10.31 -1.98 -18.44
CA ARG A 531 9.27 -2.79 -17.80
C ARG A 531 9.75 -4.19 -17.51
N ASP A 532 10.38 -4.81 -18.52
CA ASP A 532 10.93 -6.15 -18.44
C ASP A 532 12.01 -6.36 -19.50
N ALA A 533 12.89 -7.33 -19.26
CA ALA A 533 13.85 -7.80 -20.24
C ALA A 533 14.06 -9.30 -20.07
N PHE A 534 14.05 -10.04 -21.19
CA PHE A 534 14.14 -11.49 -21.17
C PHE A 534 14.82 -12.04 -22.42
N ILE A 535 15.52 -13.15 -22.22
CA ILE A 535 16.13 -13.93 -23.30
C ILE A 535 15.12 -14.95 -23.77
N ILE A 536 14.90 -15.00 -25.09
CA ILE A 536 14.08 -16.04 -25.73
C ILE A 536 15.03 -17.01 -26.42
N LYS A 537 14.82 -18.30 -26.15
CA LYS A 537 15.55 -19.38 -26.76
C LYS A 537 14.66 -20.12 -27.78
N TYR A 538 15.19 -20.30 -29.00
CA TYR A 538 14.52 -21.08 -30.05
C TYR A 538 15.41 -22.25 -30.44
N GLU A 539 14.85 -23.46 -30.45
CA GLU A 539 15.54 -24.68 -30.85
C GLU A 539 14.56 -25.72 -31.43
N MET A 540 15.12 -26.64 -32.25
CA MET A 540 14.32 -27.56 -33.06
C MET A 540 13.36 -28.47 -32.28
N ASN A 541 13.77 -28.88 -31.06
CA ASN A 541 13.04 -29.87 -30.27
C ASN A 541 12.10 -29.22 -29.21
N MET A 542 12.07 -27.88 -29.15
CA MET A 542 11.25 -27.10 -28.19
C MET A 542 10.47 -26.02 -28.93
N GLN A 543 10.71 -24.76 -28.61
CA GLN A 543 10.10 -23.63 -29.30
C GLN A 543 10.87 -23.33 -30.59
N ARG A 544 10.20 -23.37 -31.71
CA ARG A 544 10.83 -23.14 -33.02
C ARG A 544 10.57 -21.76 -33.59
N ASP A 545 9.44 -21.17 -33.24
CA ASP A 545 8.96 -19.91 -33.79
C ASP A 545 8.16 -19.11 -32.75
N LEU A 546 7.72 -17.93 -33.14
CA LEU A 546 6.76 -17.13 -32.39
C LEU A 546 5.75 -16.54 -33.38
N PRO A 547 4.44 -16.77 -33.22
CA PRO A 547 3.42 -16.31 -34.16
C PRO A 547 3.32 -14.79 -34.19
N LEU A 548 2.63 -14.25 -35.21
CA LEU A 548 2.40 -12.82 -35.36
C LEU A 548 1.70 -12.23 -34.12
N HIS A 549 2.32 -11.23 -33.52
CA HIS A 549 1.84 -10.55 -32.34
C HIS A 549 2.32 -9.10 -32.25
N ASN A 550 1.78 -8.37 -31.28
CA ASN A 550 2.28 -7.08 -30.81
C ASN A 550 2.72 -7.21 -29.36
N ASP A 551 3.74 -6.44 -28.98
CA ASP A 551 4.28 -6.46 -27.65
C ASP A 551 3.46 -5.63 -26.65
N ALA A 552 3.46 -6.04 -25.40
CA ALA A 552 2.93 -5.25 -24.28
C ALA A 552 3.94 -4.18 -23.82
N SER A 553 4.47 -3.41 -24.75
CA SER A 553 5.55 -2.45 -24.58
C SER A 553 5.25 -1.18 -25.39
N LEU A 554 5.63 0.00 -24.90
CA LEU A 554 5.51 1.21 -25.69
C LEU A 554 6.54 1.23 -26.82
N VAL A 555 7.81 0.99 -26.45
CA VAL A 555 8.91 0.78 -27.39
C VAL A 555 9.60 -0.53 -27.04
N THR A 556 9.73 -1.40 -28.02
CA THR A 556 10.45 -2.68 -27.88
C THR A 556 11.84 -2.58 -28.45
N GLY A 557 12.81 -3.13 -27.72
CA GLY A 557 14.14 -3.42 -28.19
C GLY A 557 14.30 -4.92 -28.45
N SER A 558 14.82 -5.29 -29.63
CA SER A 558 15.18 -6.68 -29.94
C SER A 558 16.63 -6.77 -30.34
N VAL A 559 17.43 -7.54 -29.58
CA VAL A 559 18.84 -7.73 -29.81
C VAL A 559 19.12 -9.16 -30.24
N LYS A 560 19.84 -9.31 -31.35
CA LYS A 560 20.32 -10.60 -31.83
C LYS A 560 21.57 -10.98 -31.03
N LEU A 561 21.53 -12.10 -30.29
CA LEU A 561 22.66 -12.53 -29.45
C LEU A 561 23.62 -13.47 -30.13
N ASN A 562 23.18 -14.22 -31.15
CA ASN A 562 24.02 -15.10 -31.98
C ASN A 562 23.52 -15.17 -33.43
N ASP A 563 24.28 -15.78 -34.32
CA ASP A 563 23.88 -16.01 -35.72
C ASP A 563 24.33 -17.38 -36.28
N ASP A 564 24.76 -18.30 -35.43
CA ASP A 564 25.11 -19.68 -35.73
C ASP A 564 23.88 -20.61 -35.86
N TYR A 565 22.81 -20.10 -36.48
CA TYR A 565 21.58 -20.80 -36.73
C TYR A 565 21.02 -20.49 -38.14
N GLN A 566 20.05 -21.27 -38.61
CA GLN A 566 19.35 -21.05 -39.89
C GLN A 566 17.85 -20.90 -39.67
N GLY A 567 17.22 -20.01 -40.41
CA GLY A 567 15.81 -19.59 -40.18
C GLY A 567 15.72 -18.60 -39.02
N GLY A 568 14.60 -18.58 -38.30
CA GLY A 568 14.44 -17.82 -37.05
C GLY A 568 14.48 -16.29 -37.18
N MET A 569 14.34 -15.73 -38.40
CA MET A 569 14.37 -14.28 -38.58
C MET A 569 13.16 -13.61 -37.93
N LEU A 570 13.36 -12.44 -37.37
CA LEU A 570 12.31 -11.55 -36.91
C LEU A 570 11.74 -10.81 -38.13
N VAL A 571 10.44 -10.97 -38.38
CA VAL A 571 9.76 -10.45 -39.57
C VAL A 571 8.67 -9.48 -39.17
N PHE A 572 8.63 -8.33 -39.83
CA PHE A 572 7.61 -7.30 -39.73
C PHE A 572 6.81 -7.24 -41.04
N PRO A 573 5.72 -8.01 -41.17
CA PRO A 573 5.02 -8.13 -42.45
C PRO A 573 4.44 -6.81 -42.98
N ARG A 574 3.97 -5.94 -42.08
CA ARG A 574 3.41 -4.64 -42.46
C ARG A 574 4.48 -3.66 -42.97
N GLN A 575 5.69 -3.75 -42.46
CA GLN A 575 6.82 -2.89 -42.83
C GLN A 575 7.63 -3.46 -44.00
N ASP A 576 7.33 -4.67 -44.45
CA ASP A 576 8.12 -5.42 -45.43
C ASP A 576 9.62 -5.50 -45.03
N PHE A 577 9.86 -5.86 -43.75
CA PHE A 577 11.19 -5.87 -43.15
C PHE A 577 11.46 -7.18 -42.39
N HIS A 578 12.74 -7.62 -42.40
CA HIS A 578 13.22 -8.71 -41.57
C HIS A 578 14.68 -8.44 -41.11
N ASN A 579 15.08 -9.09 -40.00
CA ASN A 579 16.36 -8.85 -39.33
C ASN A 579 17.49 -9.83 -39.76
N GLN A 580 17.37 -10.51 -40.89
CA GLN A 580 18.35 -11.57 -41.28
C GLN A 580 19.78 -11.05 -41.29
N ASP A 581 19.99 -9.87 -41.91
CA ASP A 581 21.32 -9.29 -42.14
C ASP A 581 21.78 -8.35 -41.01
N ILE A 582 21.03 -8.29 -39.91
CA ILE A 582 21.39 -7.47 -38.76
C ILE A 582 22.53 -8.17 -37.96
N PRO A 583 23.65 -7.49 -37.70
CA PRO A 583 24.75 -8.04 -36.89
C PRO A 583 24.37 -8.37 -35.45
N ILE A 584 25.16 -9.26 -34.82
CA ILE A 584 25.09 -9.57 -33.39
C ILE A 584 25.30 -8.28 -32.58
N GLY A 585 24.64 -8.14 -31.45
CA GLY A 585 24.77 -7.01 -30.51
C GLY A 585 24.07 -5.72 -30.92
N LYS A 586 23.58 -5.63 -32.15
CA LYS A 586 22.73 -4.52 -32.59
C LYS A 586 21.31 -4.68 -32.04
N CYS A 587 20.67 -3.57 -31.66
CA CYS A 587 19.30 -3.53 -31.19
C CYS A 587 18.40 -2.88 -32.25
N LEU A 588 17.31 -3.57 -32.59
CA LEU A 588 16.20 -3.00 -33.31
C LEU A 588 15.23 -2.37 -32.31
N LEU A 589 14.91 -1.09 -32.51
CA LEU A 589 13.89 -0.38 -31.73
C LEU A 589 12.66 -0.14 -32.60
N PHE A 590 11.48 -0.42 -32.07
CA PHE A 590 10.20 -0.22 -32.77
C PHE A 590 9.05 -0.02 -31.80
N PRO A 591 7.94 0.67 -32.23
CA PRO A 591 6.73 0.78 -31.44
C PRO A 591 6.09 -0.59 -31.18
N GLY A 592 5.88 -0.97 -29.90
CA GLY A 592 5.44 -2.34 -29.55
C GLY A 592 3.96 -2.62 -29.75
N GLN A 593 3.08 -1.64 -29.45
CA GLN A 593 1.67 -1.93 -29.16
C GLN A 593 0.77 -2.26 -30.35
N CYS A 594 0.83 -1.55 -31.48
CA CYS A 594 -0.17 -1.77 -32.52
C CYS A 594 0.29 -1.61 -33.97
N THR A 595 1.39 -0.91 -34.22
CA THR A 595 1.81 -0.61 -35.59
C THR A 595 2.83 -1.60 -36.16
N HIS A 596 3.64 -2.20 -35.29
CA HIS A 596 4.74 -3.10 -35.65
C HIS A 596 4.49 -4.52 -35.18
N GLY A 597 3.36 -5.11 -35.62
CA GLY A 597 3.13 -6.54 -35.45
C GLY A 597 4.24 -7.35 -36.11
N HIS A 598 4.82 -8.30 -35.37
CA HIS A 598 5.97 -9.08 -35.82
C HIS A 598 5.86 -10.54 -35.42
N LEU A 599 6.67 -11.37 -36.06
CA LEU A 599 6.76 -12.80 -35.79
C LEU A 599 8.23 -13.25 -35.82
N SER A 600 8.57 -14.33 -35.13
CA SER A 600 9.84 -15.02 -35.35
C SER A 600 9.59 -16.22 -36.26
N ALA A 601 10.18 -16.21 -37.46
CA ALA A 601 10.06 -17.33 -38.40
C ALA A 601 10.63 -18.62 -37.79
N PRO A 602 10.19 -19.81 -38.23
CA PRO A 602 10.69 -21.05 -37.67
C PRO A 602 12.21 -21.22 -37.88
N ILE A 603 12.90 -21.68 -36.80
CA ILE A 603 14.27 -22.11 -36.89
C ILE A 603 14.34 -23.46 -37.62
N VAL A 604 15.32 -23.63 -38.49
CA VAL A 604 15.54 -24.86 -39.28
C VAL A 604 16.82 -25.61 -38.94
N HIS A 605 17.79 -24.93 -38.30
CA HIS A 605 19.02 -25.52 -37.80
C HIS A 605 19.64 -24.64 -36.69
N GLY A 606 20.31 -25.26 -35.72
CA GLY A 606 21.02 -24.57 -34.62
C GLY A 606 20.09 -24.12 -33.49
N THR A 607 20.59 -23.21 -32.67
CA THR A 607 19.85 -22.59 -31.55
C THR A 607 19.96 -21.07 -31.63
N LYS A 608 18.84 -20.37 -31.62
CA LYS A 608 18.79 -18.91 -31.64
C LYS A 608 18.55 -18.38 -30.24
N TYR A 609 19.29 -17.35 -29.86
CA TYR A 609 19.06 -16.53 -28.67
C TYR A 609 18.78 -15.09 -29.08
N SER A 610 17.75 -14.52 -28.49
CA SER A 610 17.33 -13.13 -28.70
C SER A 610 17.02 -12.48 -27.36
N LEU A 611 17.58 -11.30 -27.11
CA LEU A 611 17.19 -10.47 -25.96
C LEU A 611 16.03 -9.55 -26.39
N THR A 612 14.93 -9.62 -25.70
CA THR A 612 13.79 -8.71 -25.86
C THR A 612 13.73 -7.79 -24.66
N ILE A 613 13.56 -6.49 -24.91
CA ILE A 613 13.49 -5.45 -23.88
C ILE A 613 12.18 -4.69 -24.08
N TRP A 614 11.37 -4.65 -23.04
CA TRP A 614 10.11 -3.91 -23.03
C TRP A 614 10.22 -2.64 -22.22
N SER A 615 9.92 -1.50 -22.82
CA SER A 615 9.73 -0.26 -22.08
C SER A 615 8.37 -0.26 -21.35
N GLN A 616 8.27 0.54 -20.32
CA GLN A 616 7.00 0.82 -19.66
C GLN A 616 6.03 1.50 -20.65
N ARG A 617 4.74 1.19 -20.53
CA ARG A 617 3.65 1.79 -21.33
C ARG A 617 3.15 3.09 -20.71
N TYR A 618 3.28 3.19 -19.41
CA TYR A 618 2.97 4.33 -18.56
C TYR A 618 3.85 4.27 -17.31
N GLU A 619 3.96 5.35 -16.56
CA GLU A 619 4.77 5.40 -15.34
C GLU A 619 4.29 4.35 -14.33
N GLY A 620 5.24 3.58 -13.77
CA GLY A 620 4.95 2.53 -12.80
C GLY A 620 4.46 1.18 -13.38
N ASP A 621 4.41 1.03 -14.72
CA ASP A 621 4.11 -0.26 -15.37
C ASP A 621 5.29 -1.25 -15.21
N VAL A 622 5.36 -1.93 -14.08
CA VAL A 622 6.41 -2.91 -13.74
C VAL A 622 5.78 -4.29 -13.61
N ILE A 623 6.50 -5.34 -14.08
CA ILE A 623 6.10 -6.76 -13.94
C ILE A 623 6.93 -7.41 -12.83
#